data_b409496e1f65a18c5db1db334f989102
#
_entry.id   b409496e1f65a18c5db1db334f989102
#
_cell.length_a   1.000
_cell.length_b   1.000
_cell.length_c   1.000
_cell.angle_alpha   90.00
_cell.angle_beta   90.00
_cell.angle_gamma   90.00
#
_symmetry.space_group_name_H-M   'P 1'
#
loop_
_entity.id
_entity.type
_entity.pdbx_description
1 polymer ?
#
loop_
_entity_poly.entity_id
_entity_poly.type
_entity_poly.pdbx_seq_one_letter_code
_entity_poly.pdbx_strand_id
1 'polypeptide(L)'
;MRTKPLDIAVALTRPHRGAITLIKDKGIIASTGFSIIRDADYRVDKEWLLFVLLSNASLQQLLQRSSGGNYPAIIEEEVKHIYLPLLDSEKQIEMVNEIKQSLIKYNQQLDNIDTATSIARKGAFERLGICLPDYRPSLFSYTKLRQIKAMGLYCNPHSAYLNEVFSKLHNSPFHSGSLEDYVDVNPAINRTQLNDSSVVSFVPMPAVSEKTNQVVYEQRNYKDVKTGFTPFQHGDLLWAKITPCMQNGKSFLADSMPTEYGFGSTEFHVLRQKSERIHMPFLWVLLSDEHILEVAQGMFSGSAGQQRVPDTFLKKFPIILPPIDMQRRIADEVFDALDRAKKMKKAAEAEWTEAKAQFEKELLGEQ
;
A
#
# COMPACT_ATOMS: atom_id res chain seq x y z
N MET A 1 -16.74 1.12 -25.98
CA MET A 1 -17.71 2.21 -26.27
C MET A 1 -16.96 3.54 -26.28
N ARG A 2 -17.11 4.38 -27.30
CA ARG A 2 -16.46 5.73 -27.30
C ARG A 2 -17.25 6.66 -26.39
N THR A 3 -16.56 7.30 -25.45
CA THR A 3 -17.14 8.27 -24.52
C THR A 3 -16.93 9.71 -25.00
N LYS A 4 -17.68 10.63 -24.41
CA LYS A 4 -17.57 12.07 -24.59
C LYS A 4 -17.32 12.73 -23.23
N PRO A 5 -16.72 13.93 -23.17
CA PRO A 5 -16.72 14.71 -21.94
C PRO A 5 -18.13 14.87 -21.37
N LEU A 6 -18.23 14.81 -20.05
CA LEU A 6 -19.49 14.83 -19.28
C LEU A 6 -20.37 13.57 -19.41
N ASP A 7 -19.91 12.51 -20.07
CA ASP A 7 -20.54 11.19 -19.88
C ASP A 7 -20.23 10.67 -18.47
N ILE A 8 -21.18 9.97 -17.85
CA ILE A 8 -20.95 9.26 -16.58
C ILE A 8 -20.81 7.77 -16.88
N ALA A 9 -19.69 7.19 -16.48
CA ALA A 9 -19.43 5.76 -16.60
C ALA A 9 -19.74 5.06 -15.26
N VAL A 10 -20.64 4.08 -15.28
CA VAL A 10 -21.04 3.26 -14.14
C VAL A 10 -20.56 1.83 -14.35
N ALA A 11 -19.74 1.29 -13.45
CA ALA A 11 -19.27 -0.08 -13.54
C ALA A 11 -20.42 -1.07 -13.35
N LEU A 12 -20.53 -2.02 -14.28
CA LEU A 12 -21.58 -3.05 -14.25
C LEU A 12 -21.24 -4.23 -13.33
N THR A 13 -19.95 -4.43 -13.01
CA THR A 13 -19.51 -5.47 -12.08
C THR A 13 -19.25 -4.87 -10.72
N ARG A 14 -19.82 -5.44 -9.65
CA ARG A 14 -19.75 -4.93 -8.27
C ARG A 14 -20.11 -3.44 -8.18
N PRO A 15 -21.25 -3.01 -8.76
CA PRO A 15 -21.59 -1.59 -8.89
C PRO A 15 -21.72 -0.89 -7.52
N HIS A 16 -22.10 -1.64 -6.47
CA HIS A 16 -22.18 -1.15 -5.09
C HIS A 16 -20.83 -0.65 -4.52
N ARG A 17 -19.71 -0.91 -5.20
CA ARG A 17 -18.39 -0.36 -4.80
C ARG A 17 -18.19 1.09 -5.24
N GLY A 18 -19.14 1.69 -5.94
CA GLY A 18 -19.09 3.07 -6.37
C GLY A 18 -18.02 3.36 -7.43
N ALA A 19 -17.68 2.39 -8.28
CA ALA A 19 -16.82 2.62 -9.44
C ALA A 19 -17.60 3.39 -10.52
N ILE A 20 -17.90 4.65 -10.22
CA ILE A 20 -18.66 5.59 -11.04
C ILE A 20 -17.81 6.86 -11.23
N THR A 21 -17.73 7.35 -12.46
CA THR A 21 -16.90 8.51 -12.77
C THR A 21 -17.50 9.38 -13.87
N LEU A 22 -17.25 10.68 -13.78
CA LEU A 22 -17.52 11.64 -14.85
C LEU A 22 -16.31 11.70 -15.79
N ILE A 23 -16.53 11.48 -17.07
CA ILE A 23 -15.50 11.55 -18.11
C ILE A 23 -15.12 13.01 -18.34
N LYS A 24 -13.85 13.34 -18.14
CA LYS A 24 -13.33 14.70 -18.33
C LYS A 24 -12.67 14.91 -19.71
N ASP A 25 -11.97 13.88 -20.19
CA ASP A 25 -11.11 13.97 -21.36
C ASP A 25 -11.78 13.42 -22.62
N LYS A 26 -11.39 13.97 -23.79
CA LYS A 26 -11.78 13.45 -25.08
C LYS A 26 -10.98 12.19 -25.42
N GLY A 27 -11.59 11.29 -26.21
CA GLY A 27 -10.89 10.12 -26.75
C GLY A 27 -10.82 8.91 -25.78
N ILE A 28 -11.44 8.96 -24.62
CA ILE A 28 -11.53 7.82 -23.71
C ILE A 28 -12.41 6.74 -24.32
N ILE A 29 -11.98 5.48 -24.22
CA ILE A 29 -12.71 4.31 -24.64
C ILE A 29 -13.03 3.47 -23.40
N ALA A 30 -14.31 3.39 -23.05
CA ALA A 30 -14.78 2.50 -21.99
C ALA A 30 -14.94 1.06 -22.49
N SER A 31 -14.61 0.08 -21.64
CA SER A 31 -14.89 -1.32 -21.90
C SER A 31 -16.39 -1.62 -21.81
N THR A 32 -16.79 -2.80 -22.26
CA THR A 32 -18.20 -3.29 -22.14
C THR A 32 -18.62 -3.55 -20.69
N GLY A 33 -17.71 -3.45 -19.73
CA GLY A 33 -18.01 -3.55 -18.31
C GLY A 33 -18.56 -2.27 -17.68
N PHE A 34 -18.85 -1.23 -18.50
CA PHE A 34 -19.45 0.02 -18.05
C PHE A 34 -20.74 0.34 -18.80
N SER A 35 -21.73 0.84 -18.07
CA SER A 35 -22.86 1.58 -18.64
C SER A 35 -22.48 3.06 -18.74
N ILE A 36 -22.87 3.71 -19.86
CA ILE A 36 -22.52 5.11 -20.13
C ILE A 36 -23.80 5.95 -20.13
N ILE A 37 -23.95 6.80 -19.14
CA ILE A 37 -25.03 7.80 -19.06
C ILE A 37 -24.57 9.05 -19.80
N ARG A 38 -25.17 9.32 -20.95
CA ARG A 38 -24.78 10.44 -21.81
C ARG A 38 -25.78 11.60 -21.74
N ASP A 39 -26.99 11.29 -22.06
CA ASP A 39 -28.06 12.27 -22.20
C ASP A 39 -28.93 12.24 -20.94
N ALA A 40 -28.69 13.18 -20.01
CA ALA A 40 -29.58 13.43 -18.88
C ALA A 40 -30.60 14.49 -19.25
N ASP A 41 -31.74 14.50 -18.58
CA ASP A 41 -32.72 15.58 -18.66
C ASP A 41 -32.02 16.92 -18.37
N TYR A 42 -32.42 18.00 -19.08
CA TYR A 42 -31.83 19.34 -18.94
C TYR A 42 -31.92 19.94 -17.52
N ARG A 43 -32.86 19.41 -16.70
CA ARG A 43 -33.01 19.77 -15.28
C ARG A 43 -32.00 19.13 -14.36
N VAL A 44 -31.18 18.19 -14.85
CA VAL A 44 -30.25 17.43 -14.07
C VAL A 44 -28.83 17.89 -14.35
N ASP A 45 -28.19 18.48 -13.33
CA ASP A 45 -26.74 18.74 -13.40
C ASP A 45 -25.94 17.45 -13.40
N LYS A 46 -24.93 17.37 -14.25
CA LYS A 46 -24.12 16.15 -14.43
C LYS A 46 -23.24 15.82 -13.23
N GLU A 47 -22.73 16.83 -12.56
CA GLU A 47 -21.91 16.61 -11.35
C GLU A 47 -22.81 16.24 -10.17
N TRP A 48 -23.99 16.84 -10.07
CA TRP A 48 -25.00 16.41 -9.10
C TRP A 48 -25.40 14.96 -9.33
N LEU A 49 -25.68 14.57 -10.57
CA LEU A 49 -26.00 13.20 -10.91
C LEU A 49 -24.89 12.22 -10.50
N LEU A 50 -23.62 12.60 -10.70
CA LEU A 50 -22.47 11.80 -10.26
C LEU A 50 -22.51 11.55 -8.75
N PHE A 51 -22.67 12.61 -7.93
CA PHE A 51 -22.67 12.46 -6.48
C PHE A 51 -23.90 11.71 -5.96
N VAL A 52 -25.07 11.93 -6.58
CA VAL A 52 -26.27 11.15 -6.24
C VAL A 52 -26.09 9.67 -6.56
N LEU A 53 -25.49 9.32 -7.69
CA LEU A 53 -25.18 7.93 -8.03
C LEU A 53 -24.15 7.30 -7.08
N LEU A 54 -23.28 8.10 -6.48
CA LEU A 54 -22.30 7.68 -5.47
C LEU A 54 -22.89 7.64 -4.04
N SER A 55 -24.12 8.11 -3.82
CA SER A 55 -24.77 8.01 -2.52
C SER A 55 -25.04 6.56 -2.13
N ASN A 56 -25.10 6.28 -0.84
CA ASN A 56 -25.41 4.94 -0.35
C ASN A 56 -26.80 4.46 -0.83
N ALA A 57 -27.79 5.37 -0.87
CA ALA A 57 -29.13 5.06 -1.37
C ALA A 57 -29.10 4.55 -2.83
N SER A 58 -28.32 5.16 -3.71
CA SER A 58 -28.17 4.72 -5.11
C SER A 58 -27.34 3.44 -5.21
N LEU A 59 -26.24 3.32 -4.46
CA LEU A 59 -25.40 2.11 -4.47
C LEU A 59 -26.14 0.87 -3.95
N GLN A 60 -27.02 1.03 -2.98
CA GLN A 60 -27.89 -0.07 -2.51
C GLN A 60 -28.92 -0.50 -3.56
N GLN A 61 -29.51 0.44 -4.29
CA GLN A 61 -30.41 0.11 -5.42
C GLN A 61 -29.65 -0.66 -6.51
N LEU A 62 -28.43 -0.24 -6.84
CA LEU A 62 -27.56 -0.97 -7.80
C LEU A 62 -27.26 -2.37 -7.32
N LEU A 63 -27.00 -2.56 -6.03
CA LEU A 63 -26.75 -3.89 -5.45
C LEU A 63 -28.00 -4.77 -5.49
N GLN A 64 -29.16 -4.26 -5.11
CA GLN A 64 -30.44 -4.98 -5.10
C GLN A 64 -30.84 -5.47 -6.49
N ARG A 65 -30.49 -4.73 -7.54
CA ARG A 65 -30.75 -5.06 -8.94
C ARG A 65 -29.66 -5.94 -9.57
N SER A 66 -28.59 -6.21 -8.84
CA SER A 66 -27.47 -7.04 -9.29
C SER A 66 -27.78 -8.52 -9.09
N SER A 67 -27.26 -9.36 -9.97
CA SER A 67 -27.28 -10.83 -9.87
C SER A 67 -25.88 -11.39 -9.69
N GLY A 68 -25.78 -12.61 -9.14
CA GLY A 68 -24.50 -13.29 -8.88
C GLY A 68 -24.04 -13.14 -7.41
N GLY A 69 -23.40 -14.18 -6.87
CA GLY A 69 -22.98 -14.24 -5.46
C GLY A 69 -21.73 -13.39 -5.17
N ASN A 70 -20.53 -13.97 -5.28
CA ASN A 70 -19.27 -13.30 -4.95
C ASN A 70 -18.90 -12.13 -5.91
N TYR A 71 -19.49 -12.10 -7.10
CA TYR A 71 -19.28 -11.09 -8.14
C TYR A 71 -20.62 -10.56 -8.66
N PRO A 72 -21.37 -9.80 -7.83
CA PRO A 72 -22.65 -9.26 -8.28
C PRO A 72 -22.44 -8.35 -9.48
N ALA A 73 -23.27 -8.51 -10.49
CA ALA A 73 -23.24 -7.71 -11.71
C ALA A 73 -24.65 -7.23 -12.06
N ILE A 74 -24.75 -6.03 -12.62
CA ILE A 74 -25.98 -5.41 -13.09
C ILE A 74 -25.93 -5.27 -14.61
N ILE A 75 -27.04 -5.43 -15.27
CA ILE A 75 -27.15 -5.14 -16.70
C ILE A 75 -27.45 -3.66 -16.94
N GLU A 76 -27.06 -3.13 -18.11
CA GLU A 76 -27.23 -1.71 -18.46
C GLU A 76 -28.69 -1.24 -18.34
N GLU A 77 -29.64 -2.11 -18.70
CA GLU A 77 -31.07 -1.77 -18.61
C GLU A 77 -31.51 -1.51 -17.16
N GLU A 78 -31.02 -2.30 -16.20
CA GLU A 78 -31.38 -2.12 -14.80
C GLU A 78 -30.77 -0.85 -14.18
N VAL A 79 -29.66 -0.33 -14.73
CA VAL A 79 -29.08 0.95 -14.31
C VAL A 79 -30.07 2.10 -14.57
N LYS A 80 -30.88 2.02 -15.59
CA LYS A 80 -31.92 3.02 -15.95
C LYS A 80 -33.10 3.03 -14.98
N HIS A 81 -33.29 1.98 -14.20
CA HIS A 81 -34.39 1.83 -13.25
C HIS A 81 -34.06 2.25 -11.81
N ILE A 82 -32.95 2.96 -11.62
CA ILE A 82 -32.61 3.54 -10.32
C ILE A 82 -33.48 4.78 -10.10
N TYR A 83 -34.09 4.86 -8.92
CA TYR A 83 -34.85 6.02 -8.49
C TYR A 83 -33.90 7.07 -7.88
N LEU A 84 -33.92 8.26 -8.42
CA LEU A 84 -33.13 9.39 -7.94
C LEU A 84 -34.08 10.54 -7.58
N PRO A 85 -33.90 11.22 -6.45
CA PRO A 85 -34.64 12.45 -6.17
C PRO A 85 -34.25 13.51 -7.19
N LEU A 86 -35.19 14.30 -7.63
CA LEU A 86 -34.95 15.46 -8.51
C LEU A 86 -35.22 16.74 -7.73
N LEU A 87 -34.15 17.42 -7.39
CA LEU A 87 -34.18 18.73 -6.73
C LEU A 87 -34.21 19.86 -7.78
N ASP A 88 -34.55 21.08 -7.37
CA ASP A 88 -34.40 22.24 -8.25
C ASP A 88 -32.92 22.51 -8.56
N SER A 89 -32.65 23.24 -9.66
CA SER A 89 -31.29 23.45 -10.17
C SER A 89 -30.40 24.23 -9.21
N GLU A 90 -30.97 25.17 -8.43
CA GLU A 90 -30.21 25.96 -7.46
C GLU A 90 -29.71 25.07 -6.33
N LYS A 91 -30.57 24.18 -5.80
CA LYS A 91 -30.21 23.26 -4.73
C LYS A 91 -29.20 22.19 -5.22
N GLN A 92 -29.34 21.70 -6.47
CA GLN A 92 -28.35 20.80 -7.06
C GLN A 92 -26.94 21.44 -7.07
N ILE A 93 -26.85 22.70 -7.53
CA ILE A 93 -25.57 23.42 -7.61
C ILE A 93 -24.99 23.67 -6.20
N GLU A 94 -25.82 24.08 -5.25
CA GLU A 94 -25.43 24.31 -3.85
C GLU A 94 -24.79 23.02 -3.26
N MET A 95 -25.51 21.92 -3.30
CA MET A 95 -25.05 20.61 -2.77
C MET A 95 -23.79 20.10 -3.46
N VAL A 96 -23.68 20.27 -4.79
CA VAL A 96 -22.48 19.92 -5.55
C VAL A 96 -21.27 20.73 -5.08
N ASN A 97 -21.44 22.02 -4.87
CA ASN A 97 -20.36 22.89 -4.42
C ASN A 97 -19.84 22.48 -3.03
N GLU A 98 -20.74 22.19 -2.10
CA GLU A 98 -20.40 21.77 -0.74
C GLU A 98 -19.66 20.42 -0.73
N ILE A 99 -20.20 19.41 -1.38
CA ILE A 99 -19.57 18.08 -1.42
C ILE A 99 -18.23 18.08 -2.18
N LYS A 100 -18.10 18.90 -3.24
CA LYS A 100 -16.83 19.09 -3.97
C LYS A 100 -15.78 19.76 -3.10
N GLN A 101 -16.11 20.78 -2.33
CA GLN A 101 -15.17 21.40 -1.40
C GLN A 101 -14.67 20.39 -0.36
N SER A 102 -15.58 19.59 0.19
CA SER A 102 -15.23 18.52 1.13
C SER A 102 -14.32 17.47 0.50
N LEU A 103 -14.58 17.08 -0.75
CA LEU A 103 -13.74 16.14 -1.50
C LEU A 103 -12.34 16.72 -1.80
N ILE A 104 -12.26 17.98 -2.19
CA ILE A 104 -10.99 18.68 -2.43
C ILE A 104 -10.18 18.74 -1.13
N LYS A 105 -10.80 19.12 -0.03
CA LYS A 105 -10.17 19.14 1.30
C LYS A 105 -9.64 17.76 1.68
N TYR A 106 -10.45 16.71 1.51
CA TYR A 106 -10.08 15.33 1.79
C TYR A 106 -8.85 14.89 0.98
N ASN A 107 -8.84 15.13 -0.33
CA ASN A 107 -7.71 14.79 -1.19
C ASN A 107 -6.44 15.56 -0.81
N GLN A 108 -6.54 16.86 -0.52
CA GLN A 108 -5.41 17.66 -0.05
C GLN A 108 -4.85 17.14 1.29
N GLN A 109 -5.71 16.74 2.21
CA GLN A 109 -5.28 16.13 3.47
C GLN A 109 -4.51 14.83 3.22
N LEU A 110 -4.98 13.95 2.32
CA LEU A 110 -4.28 12.73 1.95
C LEU A 110 -2.92 13.00 1.30
N ASP A 111 -2.85 13.93 0.35
CA ASP A 111 -1.60 14.31 -0.32
C ASP A 111 -0.56 14.86 0.67
N ASN A 112 -1.00 15.68 1.63
CA ASN A 112 -0.14 16.22 2.68
C ASN A 112 0.37 15.12 3.62
N ILE A 113 -0.48 14.14 3.97
CA ILE A 113 -0.12 12.99 4.79
C ILE A 113 0.92 12.13 4.07
N ASP A 114 0.70 11.80 2.81
CA ASP A 114 1.61 11.00 2.01
C ASP A 114 2.97 11.70 1.83
N THR A 115 2.96 13.00 1.59
CA THR A 115 4.17 13.81 1.50
C THR A 115 4.95 13.80 2.82
N ALA A 116 4.28 14.06 3.95
CA ALA A 116 4.92 14.09 5.27
C ALA A 116 5.53 12.72 5.66
N THR A 117 4.82 11.63 5.36
CA THR A 117 5.32 10.27 5.63
C THR A 117 6.48 9.89 4.72
N SER A 118 6.46 10.31 3.45
CA SER A 118 7.57 10.10 2.51
C SER A 118 8.83 10.85 2.98
N ILE A 119 8.70 12.13 3.36
CA ILE A 119 9.82 12.93 3.89
C ILE A 119 10.41 12.29 5.15
N ALA A 120 9.57 11.85 6.09
CA ALA A 120 10.03 11.24 7.33
C ALA A 120 10.88 9.98 7.07
N ARG A 121 10.49 9.12 6.12
CA ARG A 121 11.23 7.90 5.76
C ARG A 121 12.50 8.19 4.98
N LYS A 122 12.43 9.03 3.94
CA LYS A 122 13.61 9.41 3.11
C LYS A 122 14.72 10.07 3.94
N GLY A 123 14.37 10.81 4.97
CA GLY A 123 15.33 11.47 5.82
C GLY A 123 16.24 10.55 6.66
N ALA A 124 16.02 9.23 6.72
CA ALA A 124 16.83 8.34 7.55
C ALA A 124 18.28 8.29 7.10
N PHE A 125 18.58 8.13 5.83
CA PHE A 125 19.93 8.14 5.28
C PHE A 125 20.56 9.53 5.31
N GLU A 126 19.80 10.57 5.04
CA GLU A 126 20.27 11.96 5.12
C GLU A 126 20.72 12.35 6.54
N ARG A 127 19.98 11.92 7.58
CA ARG A 127 20.36 12.10 8.99
C ARG A 127 21.68 11.42 9.35
N LEU A 128 22.07 10.42 8.57
CA LEU A 128 23.36 9.74 8.72
C LEU A 128 24.45 10.33 7.81
N GLY A 129 24.15 11.43 7.11
CA GLY A 129 25.06 12.05 6.16
C GLY A 129 25.28 11.23 4.89
N ILE A 130 24.32 10.31 4.56
CA ILE A 130 24.38 9.46 3.39
C ILE A 130 23.39 9.98 2.35
N CYS A 131 23.89 10.60 1.31
CA CYS A 131 23.08 11.02 0.16
C CYS A 131 23.02 9.88 -0.85
N LEU A 132 21.88 9.19 -0.92
CA LEU A 132 21.63 8.16 -1.91
C LEU A 132 21.24 8.81 -3.25
N PRO A 133 21.65 8.22 -4.39
CA PRO A 133 21.34 8.76 -5.71
C PRO A 133 19.87 8.48 -6.09
N ASP A 134 19.26 9.41 -6.83
CA ASP A 134 17.97 9.12 -7.47
C ASP A 134 18.10 8.04 -8.53
N TYR A 135 17.11 7.15 -8.59
CA TYR A 135 17.06 6.17 -9.66
C TYR A 135 16.87 6.85 -11.02
N ARG A 136 17.83 6.59 -11.92
CA ARG A 136 17.74 7.02 -13.32
C ARG A 136 17.92 5.81 -14.23
N PRO A 137 16.88 5.36 -14.93
CA PRO A 137 17.00 4.23 -15.84
C PRO A 137 18.06 4.54 -16.92
N SER A 138 19.03 3.65 -17.06
CA SER A 138 20.07 3.75 -18.07
C SER A 138 20.11 2.48 -18.91
N LEU A 139 20.18 2.65 -20.24
CA LEU A 139 20.39 1.53 -21.18
C LEU A 139 21.81 1.00 -21.16
N PHE A 140 22.76 1.80 -20.65
CA PHE A 140 24.17 1.43 -20.57
C PHE A 140 24.71 1.66 -19.15
N SER A 141 25.37 0.66 -18.60
CA SER A 141 26.06 0.77 -17.32
C SER A 141 27.49 0.24 -17.43
N TYR A 142 28.43 0.90 -16.75
CA TYR A 142 29.82 0.49 -16.65
C TYR A 142 30.10 -0.04 -15.24
N THR A 143 30.60 -1.26 -15.13
CA THR A 143 30.93 -1.89 -13.85
C THR A 143 32.40 -2.34 -13.87
N LYS A 144 33.14 -2.06 -12.80
CA LYS A 144 34.53 -2.53 -12.66
C LYS A 144 34.56 -4.04 -12.44
N LEU A 145 35.49 -4.76 -13.11
CA LEU A 145 35.59 -6.22 -13.05
C LEU A 145 35.66 -6.77 -11.61
N ARG A 146 36.30 -6.03 -10.69
CA ARG A 146 36.37 -6.35 -9.26
C ARG A 146 35.00 -6.36 -8.58
N GLN A 147 34.07 -5.51 -9.03
CA GLN A 147 32.70 -5.43 -8.48
C GLN A 147 31.85 -6.60 -8.96
N ILE A 148 32.07 -7.09 -10.18
CA ILE A 148 31.42 -8.28 -10.72
C ILE A 148 31.76 -9.52 -9.87
N LYS A 149 33.01 -9.66 -9.41
CA LYS A 149 33.41 -10.77 -8.53
C LYS A 149 32.75 -10.74 -7.18
N ALA A 150 32.47 -9.55 -6.64
CA ALA A 150 31.86 -9.38 -5.31
C ALA A 150 30.35 -9.53 -5.34
N MET A 151 29.66 -9.07 -6.40
CA MET A 151 28.21 -8.92 -6.45
C MET A 151 27.53 -9.73 -7.54
N GLY A 152 28.28 -10.39 -8.43
CA GLY A 152 27.76 -11.07 -9.62
C GLY A 152 27.53 -10.11 -10.78
N LEU A 153 27.25 -10.68 -11.97
CA LEU A 153 26.93 -9.91 -13.17
C LEU A 153 25.40 -9.85 -13.32
N TYR A 154 24.84 -8.70 -12.98
CA TYR A 154 23.42 -8.43 -13.19
C TYR A 154 23.27 -7.52 -14.42
N CYS A 155 22.82 -8.10 -15.52
CA CYS A 155 22.58 -7.39 -16.78
C CYS A 155 21.17 -6.81 -16.84
N ASN A 156 20.86 -5.86 -15.95
CA ASN A 156 19.59 -5.14 -15.98
C ASN A 156 19.80 -3.62 -15.77
N PRO A 157 18.82 -2.77 -16.10
CA PRO A 157 18.93 -1.32 -15.94
C PRO A 157 19.23 -0.86 -14.51
N HIS A 158 18.90 -1.68 -13.50
CA HIS A 158 19.11 -1.38 -12.07
C HIS A 158 20.52 -1.68 -11.58
N SER A 159 21.34 -2.42 -12.33
CA SER A 159 22.66 -2.87 -11.86
C SER A 159 23.61 -1.71 -11.56
N ALA A 160 23.58 -0.63 -12.37
CA ALA A 160 24.38 0.56 -12.12
C ALA A 160 23.92 1.28 -10.84
N TYR A 161 22.61 1.42 -10.68
CA TYR A 161 22.01 2.04 -9.52
C TYR A 161 22.30 1.26 -8.24
N LEU A 162 22.14 -0.06 -8.25
CA LEU A 162 22.50 -0.95 -7.15
C LEU A 162 23.97 -0.76 -6.73
N ASN A 163 24.89 -0.75 -7.71
CA ASN A 163 26.30 -0.57 -7.45
C ASN A 163 26.60 0.80 -6.82
N GLU A 164 25.92 1.84 -7.25
CA GLU A 164 26.09 3.19 -6.72
C GLU A 164 25.56 3.29 -5.29
N VAL A 165 24.33 2.82 -5.03
CA VAL A 165 23.74 2.79 -3.69
C VAL A 165 24.62 1.98 -2.73
N PHE A 166 24.99 0.76 -3.10
CA PHE A 166 25.84 -0.09 -2.26
C PHE A 166 27.22 0.50 -2.04
N SER A 167 27.79 1.19 -3.02
CA SER A 167 29.04 1.92 -2.85
C SER A 167 28.91 3.02 -1.81
N LYS A 168 27.81 3.78 -1.81
CA LYS A 168 27.53 4.81 -0.78
C LYS A 168 27.44 4.19 0.63
N LEU A 169 26.72 3.06 0.75
CA LEU A 169 26.59 2.35 2.03
C LEU A 169 27.95 1.80 2.52
N HIS A 170 28.74 1.18 1.64
CA HIS A 170 30.07 0.66 1.98
C HIS A 170 31.07 1.75 2.40
N ASN A 171 30.95 2.95 1.81
CA ASN A 171 31.82 4.08 2.12
C ASN A 171 31.32 4.91 3.32
N SER A 172 30.18 4.55 3.91
CA SER A 172 29.67 5.20 5.11
C SER A 172 30.56 4.91 6.31
N PRO A 173 30.79 5.89 7.22
CA PRO A 173 31.50 5.66 8.48
C PRO A 173 30.77 4.67 9.41
N PHE A 174 29.48 4.42 9.15
CA PHE A 174 28.63 3.49 9.89
C PHE A 174 28.54 2.10 9.25
N HIS A 175 29.23 1.85 8.13
CA HIS A 175 29.23 0.53 7.51
C HIS A 175 29.79 -0.53 8.47
N SER A 176 29.03 -1.62 8.65
CA SER A 176 29.32 -2.63 9.67
C SER A 176 29.36 -4.08 9.13
N GLY A 177 29.43 -4.25 7.82
CA GLY A 177 29.45 -5.57 7.18
C GLY A 177 28.12 -5.92 6.50
N SER A 178 27.76 -7.19 6.52
CA SER A 178 26.52 -7.69 5.89
C SER A 178 25.38 -7.83 6.89
N LEU A 179 24.15 -7.69 6.46
CA LEU A 179 22.98 -7.77 7.33
C LEU A 179 22.88 -9.13 8.06
N GLU A 180 23.30 -10.23 7.40
CA GLU A 180 23.31 -11.59 8.00
C GLU A 180 24.22 -11.72 9.24
N ASP A 181 25.13 -10.80 9.46
CA ASP A 181 25.97 -10.78 10.67
C ASP A 181 25.17 -10.36 11.91
N TYR A 182 24.02 -9.66 11.72
CA TYR A 182 23.22 -9.03 12.77
C TYR A 182 21.79 -9.55 12.88
N VAL A 183 21.27 -10.22 11.83
CA VAL A 183 19.95 -10.83 11.82
C VAL A 183 19.98 -12.21 11.18
N ASP A 184 19.12 -13.10 11.64
CA ASP A 184 18.85 -14.36 10.96
C ASP A 184 17.77 -14.14 9.88
N VAL A 185 18.06 -14.54 8.65
CA VAL A 185 17.14 -14.43 7.51
C VAL A 185 16.39 -15.74 7.33
N ASN A 186 15.07 -15.69 7.39
CA ASN A 186 14.14 -16.82 7.34
C ASN A 186 14.41 -17.89 8.41
N PRO A 187 14.54 -17.52 9.70
CA PRO A 187 14.80 -18.45 10.77
C PRO A 187 13.61 -19.38 11.02
N ALA A 188 13.88 -20.56 11.54
CA ALA A 188 12.83 -21.42 12.08
C ALA A 188 12.29 -20.88 13.40
N ILE A 189 11.07 -21.31 13.77
CA ILE A 189 10.51 -21.11 15.11
C ILE A 189 10.56 -22.41 15.92
N ASN A 190 10.55 -22.29 17.23
CA ASN A 190 10.41 -23.43 18.11
C ASN A 190 8.94 -23.90 18.13
N ARG A 191 8.66 -25.06 17.54
CA ARG A 191 7.30 -25.61 17.45
C ARG A 191 6.95 -26.57 18.56
N THR A 192 7.86 -26.84 19.50
CA THR A 192 7.65 -27.87 20.56
C THR A 192 6.55 -27.50 21.53
N GLN A 193 6.23 -26.23 21.66
CA GLN A 193 5.17 -25.70 22.53
C GLN A 193 3.81 -25.57 21.82
N LEU A 194 3.73 -25.86 20.51
CA LEU A 194 2.54 -25.75 19.71
C LEU A 194 1.87 -27.12 19.53
N ASN A 195 0.59 -27.19 19.83
CA ASN A 195 -0.28 -28.31 19.51
C ASN A 195 -1.38 -27.88 18.55
N ASP A 196 -2.10 -28.80 17.96
CA ASP A 196 -3.08 -28.53 16.89
C ASP A 196 -4.18 -27.53 17.29
N SER A 197 -4.47 -27.40 18.58
CA SER A 197 -5.48 -26.46 19.14
C SER A 197 -4.87 -25.13 19.60
N SER A 198 -3.54 -24.95 19.58
CA SER A 198 -2.90 -23.68 19.94
C SER A 198 -3.38 -22.57 19.02
N VAL A 199 -3.77 -21.44 19.62
CA VAL A 199 -4.14 -20.24 18.87
C VAL A 199 -2.88 -19.47 18.50
N VAL A 200 -2.73 -19.12 17.23
CA VAL A 200 -1.60 -18.40 16.66
C VAL A 200 -2.07 -17.21 15.84
N SER A 201 -1.24 -16.20 15.73
CA SER A 201 -1.48 -15.07 14.84
C SER A 201 -1.35 -15.47 13.38
N PHE A 202 -2.20 -14.95 12.52
CA PHE A 202 -2.13 -15.18 11.09
C PHE A 202 -2.14 -13.85 10.33
N VAL A 203 -1.23 -13.73 9.34
CA VAL A 203 -1.09 -12.50 8.53
C VAL A 203 -1.07 -12.84 7.04
N PRO A 204 -2.21 -12.74 6.35
CA PRO A 204 -2.22 -12.80 4.90
C PRO A 204 -1.66 -11.51 4.30
N MET A 205 -1.10 -11.56 3.08
CA MET A 205 -0.48 -10.40 2.44
C MET A 205 -1.40 -9.15 2.34
N PRO A 206 -2.72 -9.25 2.10
CA PRO A 206 -3.61 -8.09 2.09
C PRO A 206 -3.76 -7.40 3.45
N ALA A 207 -3.46 -8.08 4.55
CA ALA A 207 -3.56 -7.52 5.90
C ALA A 207 -2.41 -6.58 6.27
N VAL A 208 -1.36 -6.51 5.42
CA VAL A 208 -0.22 -5.61 5.61
C VAL A 208 -0.40 -4.36 4.78
N SER A 209 -0.37 -3.21 5.44
CA SER A 209 -0.44 -1.89 4.78
C SER A 209 0.89 -1.53 4.12
N GLU A 210 0.82 -0.72 3.06
CA GLU A 210 1.99 -0.27 2.31
C GLU A 210 2.71 0.84 3.08
N LYS A 211 4.03 0.70 3.25
CA LYS A 211 4.95 1.74 3.77
C LYS A 211 4.61 2.31 5.17
N THR A 212 3.77 1.67 5.97
CA THR A 212 3.29 2.26 7.25
C THR A 212 3.54 1.40 8.49
N ASN A 213 4.16 0.25 8.37
CA ASN A 213 4.33 -0.73 9.46
C ASN A 213 3.00 -1.16 10.13
N GLN A 214 1.88 -1.04 9.43
CA GLN A 214 0.57 -1.43 9.97
C GLN A 214 0.19 -2.82 9.46
N VAL A 215 -0.33 -3.63 10.39
CA VAL A 215 -0.76 -4.99 10.10
C VAL A 215 -2.03 -5.31 10.90
N VAL A 216 -2.91 -6.11 10.29
CA VAL A 216 -4.10 -6.66 10.96
C VAL A 216 -3.87 -8.15 11.16
N TYR A 217 -3.91 -8.58 12.43
CA TYR A 217 -3.76 -9.99 12.79
C TYR A 217 -5.11 -10.68 12.81
N GLU A 218 -5.19 -11.85 12.17
CA GLU A 218 -6.24 -12.83 12.39
C GLU A 218 -5.76 -13.83 13.42
N GLN A 219 -6.68 -14.48 14.14
CA GLN A 219 -6.35 -15.63 15.01
C GLN A 219 -6.80 -16.92 14.33
N ARG A 220 -5.94 -17.92 14.29
CA ARG A 220 -6.22 -19.25 13.71
C ARG A 220 -5.68 -20.35 14.60
N ASN A 221 -6.25 -21.56 14.48
CA ASN A 221 -5.66 -22.71 15.11
C ASN A 221 -4.39 -23.13 14.38
N TYR A 222 -3.36 -23.55 15.12
CA TYR A 222 -2.09 -23.98 14.56
C TYR A 222 -2.22 -25.09 13.49
N LYS A 223 -3.16 -26.06 13.70
CA LYS A 223 -3.45 -27.11 12.71
C LYS A 223 -3.74 -26.57 11.30
N ASP A 224 -4.36 -25.39 11.21
CA ASP A 224 -4.83 -24.80 9.95
C ASP A 224 -3.71 -24.03 9.21
N VAL A 225 -2.60 -23.74 9.92
CA VAL A 225 -1.51 -22.89 9.39
C VAL A 225 -0.11 -23.51 9.53
N LYS A 226 0.01 -24.69 10.14
CA LYS A 226 1.31 -25.36 10.40
C LYS A 226 2.09 -25.71 9.13
N THR A 227 1.41 -25.78 7.98
CA THR A 227 2.00 -26.08 6.66
C THR A 227 1.53 -25.05 5.63
N GLY A 228 2.39 -24.75 4.65
CA GLY A 228 2.04 -23.85 3.55
C GLY A 228 2.11 -22.35 3.90
N PHE A 229 2.62 -21.98 5.08
CA PHE A 229 2.77 -20.61 5.52
C PHE A 229 4.15 -20.36 6.13
N THR A 230 4.59 -19.10 6.08
CA THR A 230 5.86 -18.67 6.67
C THR A 230 5.69 -18.48 8.18
N PRO A 231 6.44 -19.19 9.02
CA PRO A 231 6.39 -19.01 10.47
C PRO A 231 7.20 -17.77 10.89
N PHE A 232 6.74 -17.09 11.93
CA PHE A 232 7.45 -15.98 12.57
C PHE A 232 7.08 -15.90 14.07
N GLN A 233 7.78 -15.08 14.83
CA GLN A 233 7.53 -14.86 16.24
C GLN A 233 7.55 -13.38 16.58
N HIS A 234 7.16 -13.04 17.81
CA HIS A 234 7.22 -11.69 18.35
C HIS A 234 8.62 -11.07 18.15
N GLY A 235 8.68 -9.81 17.70
CA GLY A 235 9.92 -9.07 17.43
C GLY A 235 10.55 -9.31 16.06
N ASP A 236 10.04 -10.25 15.26
CA ASP A 236 10.52 -10.46 13.89
C ASP A 236 10.06 -9.30 12.98
N LEU A 237 10.90 -8.94 12.01
CA LEU A 237 10.54 -8.07 10.89
C LEU A 237 10.15 -8.93 9.68
N LEU A 238 8.94 -8.76 9.19
CA LEU A 238 8.45 -9.38 7.96
C LEU A 238 8.54 -8.39 6.80
N TRP A 239 9.19 -8.80 5.73
CA TRP A 239 9.40 -8.00 4.53
C TRP A 239 8.90 -8.75 3.29
N ALA A 240 7.97 -8.14 2.54
CA ALA A 240 7.43 -8.79 1.34
C ALA A 240 8.52 -8.97 0.28
N LYS A 241 8.54 -10.14 -0.38
CA LYS A 241 9.51 -10.46 -1.44
C LYS A 241 8.91 -10.45 -2.84
N ILE A 242 7.59 -10.60 -2.96
CA ILE A 242 6.89 -10.71 -4.26
C ILE A 242 6.46 -9.36 -4.81
N THR A 243 6.55 -9.20 -6.15
CA THR A 243 5.95 -8.05 -6.87
C THR A 243 4.41 -8.16 -6.90
N PRO A 244 3.62 -7.06 -6.77
CA PRO A 244 4.05 -5.69 -6.51
C PRO A 244 4.22 -5.35 -5.01
N CYS A 245 3.97 -6.31 -4.11
CA CYS A 245 3.91 -6.07 -2.67
C CYS A 245 5.23 -5.52 -2.10
N MET A 246 6.37 -6.02 -2.58
CA MET A 246 7.68 -5.52 -2.18
C MET A 246 7.90 -4.09 -2.66
N GLN A 247 7.60 -3.80 -3.91
CA GLN A 247 7.74 -2.46 -4.51
C GLN A 247 6.88 -1.43 -3.77
N ASN A 248 5.71 -1.85 -3.31
CA ASN A 248 4.80 -1.03 -2.50
C ASN A 248 5.23 -0.93 -1.03
N GLY A 249 6.37 -1.53 -0.64
CA GLY A 249 6.93 -1.44 0.70
C GLY A 249 6.10 -2.14 1.77
N LYS A 250 5.41 -3.23 1.43
CA LYS A 250 4.69 -4.06 2.42
C LYS A 250 5.68 -4.76 3.34
N SER A 251 5.75 -4.29 4.57
CA SER A 251 6.58 -4.85 5.63
C SER A 251 6.05 -4.42 6.99
N PHE A 252 6.32 -5.20 8.04
CA PHE A 252 5.92 -4.87 9.39
C PHE A 252 6.80 -5.53 10.44
N LEU A 253 6.87 -4.91 11.60
CA LEU A 253 7.44 -5.48 12.83
C LEU A 253 6.37 -6.22 13.59
N ALA A 254 6.65 -7.44 14.02
CA ALA A 254 5.73 -8.29 14.75
C ALA A 254 5.72 -7.99 16.25
N ASP A 255 5.66 -6.69 16.64
CA ASP A 255 5.76 -6.24 18.04
C ASP A 255 4.41 -6.23 18.78
N SER A 256 3.30 -6.09 18.04
CA SER A 256 1.95 -5.99 18.61
C SER A 256 1.12 -7.25 18.37
N MET A 257 1.77 -8.40 18.29
CA MET A 257 1.10 -9.69 18.08
C MET A 257 0.26 -10.09 19.29
N PRO A 258 -0.96 -10.60 19.06
CA PRO A 258 -1.78 -11.15 20.15
C PRO A 258 -1.28 -12.51 20.69
N THR A 259 -0.35 -13.16 20.00
CA THR A 259 0.23 -14.48 20.37
C THR A 259 1.75 -14.47 20.19
N GLU A 260 2.46 -15.38 20.83
CA GLU A 260 3.93 -15.50 20.72
C GLU A 260 4.40 -15.90 19.33
N TYR A 261 3.66 -16.79 18.66
CA TYR A 261 3.98 -17.30 17.32
C TYR A 261 2.93 -16.87 16.30
N GLY A 262 3.42 -16.61 15.09
CA GLY A 262 2.59 -16.25 13.97
C GLY A 262 2.93 -17.03 12.71
N PHE A 263 1.99 -17.05 11.78
CA PHE A 263 2.13 -17.62 10.45
C PHE A 263 1.59 -16.62 9.42
N GLY A 264 2.27 -16.52 8.29
CA GLY A 264 1.88 -15.54 7.26
C GLY A 264 2.06 -16.07 5.85
N SER A 265 1.78 -15.22 4.89
CA SER A 265 2.01 -15.51 3.48
C SER A 265 3.42 -16.06 3.26
N THR A 266 3.56 -17.06 2.39
CA THR A 266 4.86 -17.57 1.94
C THR A 266 5.68 -16.52 1.20
N GLU A 267 5.09 -15.38 0.88
CA GLU A 267 5.71 -14.28 0.15
C GLU A 267 6.38 -13.24 1.08
N PHE A 268 6.65 -13.59 2.34
CA PHE A 268 7.51 -12.81 3.24
C PHE A 268 8.89 -13.42 3.37
N HIS A 269 9.91 -12.57 3.50
CA HIS A 269 11.14 -12.85 4.22
C HIS A 269 10.95 -12.46 5.69
N VAL A 270 11.49 -13.26 6.58
CA VAL A 270 11.49 -13.02 8.03
C VAL A 270 12.90 -12.68 8.46
N LEU A 271 13.05 -11.60 9.21
CA LEU A 271 14.32 -11.13 9.76
C LEU A 271 14.20 -11.11 11.29
N ARG A 272 15.05 -11.91 11.95
CA ARG A 272 15.07 -12.01 13.41
C ARG A 272 16.35 -11.40 13.95
N GLN A 273 16.22 -10.57 14.97
CA GLN A 273 17.36 -9.98 15.64
C GLN A 273 18.31 -11.07 16.19
N LYS A 274 19.60 -10.93 15.86
CA LYS A 274 20.67 -11.80 16.31
C LYS A 274 21.67 -11.06 17.17
N SER A 275 21.75 -9.76 17.03
CA SER A 275 22.72 -8.89 17.72
C SER A 275 22.02 -7.69 18.38
N GLU A 276 22.44 -7.33 19.60
CA GLU A 276 21.96 -6.12 20.28
C GLU A 276 22.46 -4.81 19.63
N ARG A 277 23.40 -4.91 18.69
CA ARG A 277 23.92 -3.76 17.96
C ARG A 277 22.93 -3.19 16.93
N ILE A 278 21.88 -3.95 16.59
CA ILE A 278 20.85 -3.53 15.66
C ILE A 278 19.51 -3.31 16.37
N HIS A 279 18.88 -2.17 16.12
CA HIS A 279 17.51 -1.87 16.55
C HIS A 279 16.55 -2.22 15.43
N MET A 280 15.66 -3.19 15.63
CA MET A 280 14.78 -3.70 14.57
C MET A 280 13.86 -2.63 13.97
N PRO A 281 13.27 -1.68 14.71
CA PRO A 281 12.57 -0.53 14.13
C PRO A 281 13.45 0.32 13.20
N PHE A 282 14.71 0.53 13.51
CA PHE A 282 15.65 1.21 12.60
C PHE A 282 15.92 0.40 11.33
N LEU A 283 16.09 -0.92 11.46
CA LEU A 283 16.21 -1.79 10.28
C LEU A 283 14.97 -1.71 9.38
N TRP A 284 13.77 -1.68 9.97
CA TRP A 284 12.54 -1.49 9.20
C TRP A 284 12.56 -0.17 8.43
N VAL A 285 12.99 0.93 9.06
CA VAL A 285 13.13 2.23 8.41
C VAL A 285 14.07 2.16 7.21
N LEU A 286 15.25 1.54 7.37
CA LEU A 286 16.21 1.39 6.28
C LEU A 286 15.65 0.57 5.11
N LEU A 287 15.04 -0.61 5.40
CA LEU A 287 14.54 -1.52 4.37
C LEU A 287 13.22 -1.06 3.73
N SER A 288 12.53 -0.07 4.31
CA SER A 288 11.34 0.57 3.75
C SER A 288 11.64 1.84 2.96
N ASP A 289 12.91 2.28 2.91
CA ASP A 289 13.34 3.44 2.12
C ASP A 289 13.18 3.18 0.62
N GLU A 290 12.71 4.17 -0.12
CA GLU A 290 12.40 4.04 -1.55
C GLU A 290 13.62 3.66 -2.40
N HIS A 291 14.82 4.16 -2.06
CA HIS A 291 16.06 3.80 -2.76
C HIS A 291 16.39 2.32 -2.56
N ILE A 292 16.15 1.80 -1.36
CA ILE A 292 16.41 0.38 -1.05
C ILE A 292 15.38 -0.52 -1.72
N LEU A 293 14.10 -0.12 -1.73
CA LEU A 293 13.05 -0.85 -2.48
C LEU A 293 13.35 -0.88 -3.99
N GLU A 294 13.83 0.24 -4.56
CA GLU A 294 14.22 0.31 -5.96
C GLU A 294 15.43 -0.57 -6.28
N VAL A 295 16.44 -0.59 -5.40
CA VAL A 295 17.58 -1.51 -5.51
C VAL A 295 17.12 -2.96 -5.46
N ALA A 296 16.22 -3.30 -4.53
CA ALA A 296 15.68 -4.64 -4.38
C ALA A 296 14.88 -5.08 -5.62
N GLN A 297 14.15 -4.16 -6.26
CA GLN A 297 13.45 -4.42 -7.52
C GLN A 297 14.41 -4.86 -8.63
N GLY A 298 15.61 -4.31 -8.67
CA GLY A 298 16.66 -4.73 -9.59
C GLY A 298 17.15 -6.18 -9.41
N MET A 299 16.86 -6.79 -8.26
CA MET A 299 17.26 -8.16 -7.92
C MET A 299 16.15 -9.20 -8.18
N PHE A 300 15.01 -8.79 -8.73
CA PHE A 300 13.92 -9.70 -9.01
C PHE A 300 14.32 -10.88 -9.90
N SER A 301 13.89 -12.06 -9.50
CA SER A 301 14.00 -13.30 -10.27
C SER A 301 12.63 -13.97 -10.41
N GLY A 302 12.44 -14.73 -11.50
CA GLY A 302 11.18 -15.40 -11.82
C GLY A 302 10.48 -14.85 -13.06
N SER A 303 9.31 -15.40 -13.38
CA SER A 303 8.51 -14.99 -14.53
C SER A 303 7.77 -13.67 -14.27
N ALA A 304 7.45 -12.94 -15.35
CA ALA A 304 6.73 -11.67 -15.27
C ALA A 304 5.42 -11.80 -14.45
N GLY A 305 5.19 -10.85 -13.54
CA GLY A 305 4.02 -10.83 -12.66
C GLY A 305 4.14 -11.69 -11.38
N GLN A 306 5.19 -12.50 -11.25
CA GLN A 306 5.45 -13.33 -10.05
C GLN A 306 6.93 -13.32 -9.66
N GLN A 307 7.60 -12.20 -9.85
CA GLN A 307 9.00 -12.04 -9.51
C GLN A 307 9.19 -11.85 -8.01
N ARG A 308 10.33 -12.34 -7.49
CA ARG A 308 10.66 -12.29 -6.07
C ARG A 308 12.08 -11.82 -5.85
N VAL A 309 12.29 -11.06 -4.79
CA VAL A 309 13.63 -10.74 -4.29
C VAL A 309 14.18 -11.97 -3.59
N PRO A 310 15.39 -12.47 -3.96
CA PRO A 310 16.00 -13.60 -3.29
C PRO A 310 16.49 -13.21 -1.87
N ASP A 311 16.55 -14.18 -0.97
CA ASP A 311 17.06 -13.98 0.40
C ASP A 311 18.53 -13.53 0.45
N THR A 312 19.30 -13.88 -0.58
CA THR A 312 20.70 -13.45 -0.74
C THR A 312 20.85 -11.95 -0.84
N PHE A 313 19.83 -11.22 -1.33
CA PHE A 313 19.81 -9.76 -1.31
C PHE A 313 19.86 -9.23 0.12
N LEU A 314 18.99 -9.73 1.00
CA LEU A 314 18.95 -9.33 2.40
C LEU A 314 20.21 -9.79 3.15
N LYS A 315 20.64 -11.04 2.95
CA LYS A 315 21.85 -11.56 3.60
C LYS A 315 23.07 -10.69 3.31
N LYS A 316 23.26 -10.32 2.04
CA LYS A 316 24.44 -9.54 1.57
C LYS A 316 24.22 -8.02 1.58
N PHE A 317 23.09 -7.55 2.11
CA PHE A 317 22.81 -6.12 2.20
C PHE A 317 23.88 -5.43 3.06
N PRO A 318 24.57 -4.38 2.53
CA PRO A 318 25.60 -3.66 3.28
C PRO A 318 24.94 -2.82 4.38
N ILE A 319 24.99 -3.34 5.61
CA ILE A 319 24.32 -2.70 6.75
C ILE A 319 25.11 -1.54 7.30
N ILE A 320 24.43 -0.48 7.65
CA ILE A 320 24.97 0.69 8.36
C ILE A 320 24.39 0.68 9.77
N LEU A 321 25.26 0.73 10.77
CA LEU A 321 24.89 0.70 12.19
C LEU A 321 25.54 1.87 12.94
N PRO A 322 24.89 3.04 12.98
CA PRO A 322 25.28 4.10 13.89
C PRO A 322 25.10 3.65 15.36
N PRO A 323 25.59 4.42 16.34
CA PRO A 323 25.36 4.13 17.75
C PRO A 323 23.88 3.86 18.04
N ILE A 324 23.59 2.91 18.93
CA ILE A 324 22.22 2.41 19.17
C ILE A 324 21.22 3.52 19.52
N ASP A 325 21.65 4.54 20.26
CA ASP A 325 20.79 5.68 20.60
C ASP A 325 20.44 6.53 19.38
N MET A 326 21.33 6.61 18.38
CA MET A 326 21.03 7.27 17.11
C MET A 326 20.04 6.44 16.29
N GLN A 327 20.20 5.10 16.28
CA GLN A 327 19.24 4.20 15.62
C GLN A 327 17.83 4.36 16.21
N ARG A 328 17.73 4.36 17.56
CA ARG A 328 16.45 4.58 18.25
C ARG A 328 15.84 5.92 17.89
N ARG A 329 16.58 7.00 18.02
CA ARG A 329 16.08 8.34 17.69
C ARG A 329 15.56 8.45 16.27
N ILE A 330 16.29 7.92 15.28
CA ILE A 330 15.84 7.94 13.88
C ILE A 330 14.57 7.12 13.71
N ALA A 331 14.49 5.93 14.31
CA ALA A 331 13.31 5.10 14.26
C ALA A 331 12.10 5.79 14.92
N ASP A 332 12.26 6.32 16.14
CA ASP A 332 11.21 7.00 16.89
C ASP A 332 10.63 8.18 16.10
N GLU A 333 11.50 9.03 15.49
CA GLU A 333 11.04 10.14 14.65
C GLU A 333 10.18 9.69 13.47
N VAL A 334 10.54 8.57 12.82
CA VAL A 334 9.78 8.01 11.70
C VAL A 334 8.46 7.41 12.20
N PHE A 335 8.49 6.62 13.25
CA PHE A 335 7.28 5.99 13.80
C PHE A 335 6.29 7.01 14.36
N ASP A 336 6.79 8.06 15.03
CA ASP A 336 5.97 9.20 15.47
C ASP A 336 5.30 9.92 14.29
N ALA A 337 6.02 10.10 13.17
CA ALA A 337 5.44 10.68 11.96
C ALA A 337 4.36 9.77 11.35
N LEU A 338 4.58 8.46 11.31
CA LEU A 338 3.60 7.49 10.84
C LEU A 338 2.36 7.44 11.74
N ASP A 339 2.52 7.53 13.04
CA ASP A 339 1.40 7.57 13.99
C ASP A 339 0.58 8.86 13.87
N ARG A 340 1.25 10.01 13.69
CA ARG A 340 0.56 11.28 13.38
C ARG A 340 -0.21 11.17 12.07
N ALA A 341 0.41 10.63 11.03
CA ALA A 341 -0.21 10.42 9.72
C ALA A 341 -1.45 9.52 9.81
N LYS A 342 -1.38 8.42 10.58
CA LYS A 342 -2.50 7.53 10.83
C LYS A 342 -3.68 8.24 11.50
N LYS A 343 -3.40 9.06 12.51
CA LYS A 343 -4.42 9.86 13.21
C LYS A 343 -5.05 10.88 12.27
N MET A 344 -4.24 11.59 11.48
CA MET A 344 -4.71 12.57 10.49
C MET A 344 -5.56 11.91 9.41
N LYS A 345 -5.15 10.75 8.89
CA LYS A 345 -5.91 10.00 7.90
C LYS A 345 -7.27 9.57 8.44
N LYS A 346 -7.32 9.04 9.68
CA LYS A 346 -8.57 8.67 10.32
C LYS A 346 -9.51 9.88 10.52
N ALA A 347 -8.96 11.03 10.88
CA ALA A 347 -9.74 12.27 11.00
C ALA A 347 -10.28 12.73 9.63
N ALA A 348 -9.44 12.73 8.59
CA ALA A 348 -9.85 13.08 7.24
C ALA A 348 -10.94 12.14 6.69
N GLU A 349 -10.81 10.84 6.92
CA GLU A 349 -11.82 9.82 6.56
C GLU A 349 -13.15 10.04 7.31
N ALA A 350 -13.09 10.43 8.59
CA ALA A 350 -14.29 10.75 9.38
C ALA A 350 -15.00 11.99 8.84
N GLU A 351 -14.26 13.10 8.60
CA GLU A 351 -14.80 14.33 8.02
C GLU A 351 -15.45 14.07 6.64
N TRP A 352 -14.77 13.29 5.79
CA TRP A 352 -15.32 12.92 4.48
C TRP A 352 -16.57 12.05 4.58
N THR A 353 -16.61 11.14 5.55
CA THR A 353 -17.77 10.28 5.80
C THR A 353 -18.95 11.09 6.29
N GLU A 354 -18.72 12.07 7.17
CA GLU A 354 -19.73 13.00 7.65
C GLU A 354 -20.29 13.89 6.53
N ALA A 355 -19.41 14.44 5.67
CA ALA A 355 -19.83 15.23 4.52
C ALA A 355 -20.72 14.43 3.55
N LYS A 356 -20.39 13.15 3.30
CA LYS A 356 -21.24 12.26 2.50
C LYS A 356 -22.58 11.97 3.17
N ALA A 357 -22.58 11.76 4.48
CA ALA A 357 -23.81 11.50 5.23
C ALA A 357 -24.72 12.73 5.23
N GLN A 358 -24.15 13.94 5.38
CA GLN A 358 -24.90 15.19 5.30
C GLN A 358 -25.50 15.41 3.90
N PHE A 359 -24.71 15.18 2.84
CA PHE A 359 -25.19 15.23 1.47
C PHE A 359 -26.37 14.27 1.25
N GLU A 360 -26.27 13.03 1.74
CA GLU A 360 -27.32 12.02 1.59
C GLU A 360 -28.59 12.39 2.39
N LYS A 361 -28.43 12.91 3.60
CA LYS A 361 -29.52 13.38 4.43
C LYS A 361 -30.32 14.49 3.76
N GLU A 362 -29.65 15.50 3.21
CA GLU A 362 -30.26 16.56 2.44
C GLU A 362 -30.92 16.06 1.15
N LEU A 363 -30.28 15.13 0.45
CA LEU A 363 -30.78 14.49 -0.76
C LEU A 363 -32.12 13.80 -0.53
N LEU A 364 -32.26 13.10 0.62
CA LEU A 364 -33.48 12.35 0.99
C LEU A 364 -34.52 13.17 1.71
N GLY A 365 -34.25 14.46 2.01
CA GLY A 365 -35.17 15.34 2.75
C GLY A 365 -35.32 14.95 4.22
N GLU A 366 -34.36 14.23 4.81
CA GLU A 366 -34.34 13.89 6.24
C GLU A 366 -33.87 15.13 7.04
N GLN A 367 -34.63 15.51 8.08
CA GLN A 367 -34.27 16.62 8.98
C GLN A 367 -33.31 16.16 10.11
#